data_4f4c44db24976137f65c9b6efdd80ef1
#
_entry.id   4f4c44db24976137f65c9b6efdd80ef1
#
_cell.length_a   1.000
_cell.length_b   1.000
_cell.length_c   1.000
_cell.angle_alpha   90.00
_cell.angle_beta   90.00
_cell.angle_gamma   90.00
#
_symmetry.space_group_name_H-M   'P 1'
#
loop_
_entity.id
_entity.type
_entity.pdbx_description
1 polymer ?
#
loop_
_entity_poly.entity_id
_entity_poly.type
_entity_poly.pdbx_seq_one_letter_code
_entity_poly.pdbx_strand_id
1 'polypeptide(L)'
;PEGRFNKGKLMPGADLSTAYTTSFSLMGYESLIMQQSDIGAISDSVKDCLRCGKCKPVCSTHVPQANLLYSPRNKILATSLLIEAFLYEEQTRRGISITHWKEFEDVADHCTVCHKCFNPCPVDIDFGEVSMNMRNLLRKMGKQSFNPVKTAAIAFLSTGRPNSIKIMRKFLIEWAYKGQRLGNFFLKPWGRSQLKEPPSSTGKPEMREYVIHFTNRKMPDKVPSKTARALLGVESDQIVPIIRDHNKTQADSEAVFYFPGCGSERLFSQVGLATQAMLYEIGVQTVLPPGYLCCGYPQRAAGQFDKAQKITTDNRVLFHRVANTLNYLDIKTVVVSCGTCLDQLLDYEFDKIFPGCRMIDIHEYLLEKGVKLEGINGDRYLYHDPCHSPLKQQDAMKTVNGLIGTTVNKSERCCGESGTLAVTRPDISTQVRFRKNIELQEDSAKLREDGYDGPIKMLTSCPSCVQGLQRYKDDVDQLEVDYIVVEIAKNLLGKNWMKDYIQKAANGGIERVLL
;
A
#
# COMPACT_ATOMS: atom_id res chain seq x y z
N PRO A 1 20.87 -36.24 -18.39
CA PRO A 1 20.04 -36.04 -18.22
C PRO A 1 19.17 -36.55 -18.95
N GLU A 2 19.26 -37.19 -19.44
CA GLU A 2 18.46 -37.74 -19.83
C GLU A 2 17.65 -37.92 -19.09
N GLY A 3 17.94 -38.37 -18.53
CA GLY A 3 17.09 -38.51 -17.70
C GLY A 3 16.75 -37.33 -17.18
N ARG A 4 17.74 -36.60 -17.00
CA ARG A 4 17.50 -35.52 -16.40
C ARG A 4 16.41 -35.09 -16.75
N PHE A 5 16.32 -35.29 -17.52
CA PHE A 5 15.28 -34.92 -17.80
C PHE A 5 14.43 -35.92 -18.19
N ASN A 6 14.75 -36.92 -18.43
CA ASN A 6 13.97 -37.79 -18.77
C ASN A 6 13.76 -38.76 -18.11
N LYS A 7 14.13 -39.29 -18.18
CA LYS A 7 13.83 -40.24 -17.80
C LYS A 7 13.57 -40.19 -16.66
N GLY A 8 13.05 -39.40 -16.36
CA GLY A 8 12.69 -39.30 -15.18
C GLY A 8 13.60 -39.77 -14.22
N LYS A 9 14.52 -40.25 -14.49
CA LYS A 9 15.33 -40.68 -13.63
C LYS A 9 16.29 -39.76 -13.45
N LEU A 10 16.44 -38.80 -14.08
CA LEU A 10 17.28 -37.95 -13.74
C LEU A 10 17.01 -37.11 -13.02
N MET A 11 16.29 -36.93 -13.05
CA MET A 11 16.21 -36.26 -12.25
C MET A 11 16.08 -36.82 -11.42
N PRO A 12 16.00 -37.58 -11.42
CA PRO A 12 16.13 -37.88 -10.25
C PRO A 12 17.29 -37.27 -9.77
N GLY A 13 17.09 -36.11 -9.42
CA GLY A 13 17.95 -35.59 -8.50
C GLY A 13 18.18 -36.46 -7.31
N ALA A 14 17.21 -37.18 -6.96
CA ALA A 14 17.35 -38.19 -5.94
C ALA A 14 18.50 -39.17 -6.23
N ASP A 15 18.62 -39.60 -7.47
CA ASP A 15 19.72 -40.50 -7.82
C ASP A 15 21.07 -39.81 -7.77
N LEU A 16 21.11 -38.55 -8.14
CA LEU A 16 22.32 -37.76 -8.00
C LEU A 16 22.65 -37.52 -6.53
N SER A 17 21.68 -37.22 -5.72
CA SER A 17 21.92 -37.02 -4.30
C SER A 17 22.44 -38.28 -3.64
N THR A 18 21.94 -39.42 -4.00
CA THR A 18 22.43 -40.71 -3.48
C THR A 18 23.87 -40.99 -3.94
N ALA A 19 24.19 -40.71 -5.18
CA ALA A 19 25.54 -40.89 -5.70
C ALA A 19 26.56 -39.97 -5.01
N TYR A 20 26.16 -38.74 -4.74
CA TYR A 20 27.06 -37.76 -4.16
C TYR A 20 27.11 -37.81 -2.62
N THR A 21 26.05 -38.13 -1.96
CA THR A 21 26.06 -38.24 -0.49
C THR A 21 26.94 -39.36 0.03
N THR A 22 27.13 -40.40 -0.73
CA THR A 22 28.08 -41.46 -0.36
C THR A 22 29.54 -41.02 -0.47
N SER A 23 29.82 -40.06 -1.32
CA SER A 23 31.19 -39.63 -1.61
C SER A 23 31.56 -38.28 -1.00
N PHE A 24 30.58 -37.42 -0.78
CA PHE A 24 30.84 -36.06 -0.37
C PHE A 24 29.74 -35.51 0.52
N SER A 25 30.00 -35.53 1.78
CA SER A 25 29.15 -34.84 2.77
C SER A 25 29.01 -33.33 2.52
N LEU A 26 29.94 -32.74 1.78
CA LEU A 26 29.88 -31.33 1.36
C LEU A 26 28.64 -30.99 0.56
N MET A 27 28.13 -31.92 -0.25
CA MET A 27 26.89 -31.67 -1.02
C MET A 27 25.67 -31.47 -0.12
N GLY A 28 25.63 -32.14 1.02
CA GLY A 28 24.57 -31.92 2.01
C GLY A 28 24.65 -30.52 2.64
N TYR A 29 25.85 -30.05 2.94
CA TYR A 29 26.03 -28.71 3.48
C TYR A 29 25.74 -27.62 2.44
N GLU A 30 26.17 -27.79 1.21
CA GLU A 30 25.84 -26.87 0.12
C GLU A 30 24.33 -26.80 -0.13
N SER A 31 23.64 -27.92 -0.11
CA SER A 31 22.17 -27.97 -0.22
C SER A 31 21.49 -27.21 0.92
N LEU A 32 21.94 -27.38 2.15
CA LEU A 32 21.42 -26.66 3.31
C LEU A 32 21.70 -25.16 3.22
N ILE A 33 22.89 -24.77 2.79
CA ILE A 33 23.23 -23.35 2.57
C ILE A 33 22.34 -22.75 1.50
N MET A 34 22.11 -23.45 0.40
CA MET A 34 21.24 -23.01 -0.66
C MET A 34 19.78 -22.90 -0.20
N GLN A 35 19.27 -23.86 0.57
CA GLN A 35 17.93 -23.82 1.13
C GLN A 35 17.72 -22.63 2.09
N GLN A 36 18.75 -22.26 2.84
CA GLN A 36 18.73 -21.11 3.75
C GLN A 36 19.06 -19.78 3.07
N SER A 37 19.38 -19.80 1.80
CA SER A 37 19.68 -18.57 1.02
C SER A 37 18.42 -17.84 0.58
N ASP A 38 18.58 -16.55 0.21
CA ASP A 38 17.48 -15.76 -0.37
C ASP A 38 16.92 -16.42 -1.65
N ILE A 39 17.76 -17.12 -2.43
CA ILE A 39 17.33 -17.85 -3.64
C ILE A 39 16.54 -19.09 -3.26
N GLY A 40 16.98 -19.83 -2.25
CA GLY A 40 16.26 -20.96 -1.71
C GLY A 40 14.87 -20.57 -1.22
N ALA A 41 14.77 -19.47 -0.49
CA ALA A 41 13.50 -18.93 -0.02
C ALA A 41 12.56 -18.56 -1.18
N ILE A 42 13.08 -17.97 -2.26
CA ILE A 42 12.30 -17.68 -3.47
C ILE A 42 11.88 -18.98 -4.15
N SER A 43 12.78 -19.96 -4.27
CA SER A 43 12.50 -21.27 -4.85
C SER A 43 11.37 -21.97 -4.11
N ASP A 44 11.46 -22.04 -2.79
CA ASP A 44 10.43 -22.66 -1.95
C ASP A 44 9.07 -22.00 -2.11
N SER A 45 9.03 -20.68 -2.26
CA SER A 45 7.79 -19.93 -2.43
C SER A 45 7.08 -20.17 -3.76
N VAL A 46 7.71 -20.79 -4.76
CA VAL A 46 7.14 -20.98 -6.09
C VAL A 46 7.11 -22.45 -6.57
N LYS A 47 7.81 -23.36 -5.87
CA LYS A 47 8.00 -24.76 -6.32
C LYS A 47 6.71 -25.53 -6.54
N ASP A 48 5.70 -25.31 -5.71
CA ASP A 48 4.45 -26.07 -5.72
C ASP A 48 3.41 -25.54 -6.72
N CYS A 49 3.79 -24.60 -7.58
CA CYS A 49 2.88 -23.99 -8.54
C CYS A 49 2.30 -24.99 -9.55
N LEU A 50 1.01 -25.26 -9.46
CA LEU A 50 0.28 -26.16 -10.36
C LEU A 50 0.08 -25.60 -11.78
N ARG A 51 0.48 -24.37 -12.04
CA ARG A 51 0.28 -23.67 -13.34
C ARG A 51 -1.18 -23.59 -13.79
N CYS A 52 -2.13 -23.70 -12.88
CA CYS A 52 -3.57 -23.73 -13.15
C CYS A 52 -4.14 -22.41 -13.70
N GLY A 53 -3.49 -21.28 -13.41
CA GLY A 53 -3.88 -19.95 -13.90
C GLY A 53 -5.01 -19.26 -13.15
N LYS A 54 -5.55 -19.80 -12.05
CA LYS A 54 -6.61 -19.16 -11.24
C LYS A 54 -6.23 -17.76 -10.73
N CYS A 55 -4.96 -17.47 -10.58
CA CYS A 55 -4.44 -16.15 -10.19
C CYS A 55 -4.51 -15.07 -11.28
N LYS A 56 -4.78 -15.44 -12.56
CA LYS A 56 -4.79 -14.49 -13.68
C LYS A 56 -5.89 -13.44 -13.60
N PRO A 57 -7.17 -13.79 -13.36
CA PRO A 57 -8.28 -12.82 -13.37
C PRO A 57 -8.14 -11.74 -12.31
N VAL A 58 -7.57 -12.07 -11.14
CA VAL A 58 -7.45 -11.16 -10.00
C VAL A 58 -6.22 -10.25 -10.06
N CYS A 59 -5.28 -10.54 -10.97
CA CYS A 59 -4.04 -9.77 -11.07
C CYS A 59 -4.27 -8.39 -11.68
N SER A 60 -3.90 -7.34 -10.95
CA SER A 60 -4.04 -5.96 -11.40
C SER A 60 -3.17 -5.63 -12.62
N THR A 61 -1.95 -6.20 -12.67
CA THR A 61 -0.99 -5.93 -13.76
C THR A 61 -1.13 -6.88 -14.95
N HIS A 62 -2.00 -7.87 -14.88
CA HIS A 62 -2.27 -8.76 -16.00
C HIS A 62 -3.43 -8.22 -16.85
N VAL A 63 -3.10 -7.59 -17.97
CA VAL A 63 -4.06 -7.11 -18.95
C VAL A 63 -3.87 -7.94 -20.24
N PRO A 64 -4.75 -8.91 -20.53
CA PRO A 64 -4.53 -9.88 -21.59
C PRO A 64 -4.24 -9.28 -22.97
N GLN A 65 -4.90 -8.18 -23.31
CA GLN A 65 -4.70 -7.49 -24.60
C GLN A 65 -3.36 -6.77 -24.73
N ALA A 66 -2.74 -6.40 -23.60
CA ALA A 66 -1.49 -5.66 -23.60
C ALA A 66 -0.30 -6.51 -23.18
N ASN A 67 -0.50 -7.46 -22.27
CA ASN A 67 0.61 -8.19 -21.69
C ASN A 67 0.22 -9.58 -21.17
N LEU A 68 0.37 -10.57 -22.01
CA LEU A 68 0.13 -11.98 -21.63
C LEU A 68 1.22 -12.55 -20.70
N LEU A 69 2.44 -11.99 -20.76
CA LEU A 69 3.60 -12.54 -20.05
C LEU A 69 3.50 -12.33 -18.54
N TYR A 70 3.03 -11.18 -18.09
CA TYR A 70 3.10 -10.78 -16.69
C TYR A 70 1.87 -11.17 -15.85
N SER A 71 1.20 -12.28 -16.18
CA SER A 71 0.27 -12.90 -15.23
C SER A 71 1.06 -13.51 -14.06
N PRO A 72 0.49 -13.65 -12.85
CA PRO A 72 1.19 -14.25 -11.72
C PRO A 72 1.74 -15.64 -12.06
N ARG A 73 0.96 -16.47 -12.72
CA ARG A 73 1.41 -17.78 -13.20
C ARG A 73 2.66 -17.72 -14.07
N ASN A 74 2.70 -16.79 -15.04
CA ASN A 74 3.83 -16.68 -15.96
C ASN A 74 5.05 -16.04 -15.27
N LYS A 75 4.82 -15.13 -14.32
CA LYS A 75 5.89 -14.59 -13.46
C LYS A 75 6.53 -15.67 -12.60
N ILE A 76 5.73 -16.57 -12.02
CA ILE A 76 6.24 -17.74 -11.28
C ILE A 76 7.09 -18.62 -12.18
N LEU A 77 6.61 -18.91 -13.39
CA LEU A 77 7.38 -19.70 -14.35
C LEU A 77 8.72 -19.03 -14.70
N ALA A 78 8.71 -17.73 -15.00
CA ALA A 78 9.93 -16.98 -15.26
C ALA A 78 10.88 -16.98 -14.06
N THR A 79 10.35 -16.85 -12.85
CA THR A 79 11.15 -16.93 -11.60
C THR A 79 11.80 -18.31 -11.47
N SER A 80 11.05 -19.40 -11.69
CA SER A 80 11.60 -20.77 -11.62
C SER A 80 12.73 -20.99 -12.63
N LEU A 81 12.54 -20.54 -13.88
CA LEU A 81 13.57 -20.67 -14.92
C LEU A 81 14.84 -19.87 -14.59
N LEU A 82 14.68 -18.70 -14.00
CA LEU A 82 15.82 -17.88 -13.57
C LEU A 82 16.57 -18.49 -12.39
N ILE A 83 15.86 -19.13 -11.47
CA ILE A 83 16.47 -19.88 -10.36
C ILE A 83 17.25 -21.07 -10.92
N GLU A 84 16.67 -21.83 -11.83
CA GLU A 84 17.38 -22.96 -12.48
C GLU A 84 18.65 -22.49 -13.20
N ALA A 85 18.58 -21.38 -13.94
CA ALA A 85 19.74 -20.80 -14.61
C ALA A 85 20.83 -20.38 -13.61
N PHE A 86 20.43 -19.78 -12.49
CA PHE A 86 21.36 -19.39 -11.43
C PHE A 86 22.05 -20.61 -10.80
N LEU A 87 21.28 -21.63 -10.46
CA LEU A 87 21.81 -22.86 -9.88
C LEU A 87 22.78 -23.57 -10.85
N TYR A 88 22.44 -23.58 -12.13
CA TYR A 88 23.31 -24.15 -13.15
C TYR A 88 24.64 -23.40 -13.26
N GLU A 89 24.64 -22.07 -13.20
CA GLU A 89 25.85 -21.26 -13.22
C GLU A 89 26.74 -21.56 -12.01
N GLU A 90 26.16 -21.61 -10.82
CA GLU A 90 26.88 -21.92 -9.58
C GLU A 90 27.50 -23.33 -9.62
N GLN A 91 26.78 -24.31 -10.12
CA GLN A 91 27.26 -25.69 -10.19
C GLN A 91 28.37 -25.88 -11.22
N THR A 92 28.28 -25.19 -12.34
CA THR A 92 29.26 -25.43 -13.44
C THR A 92 30.55 -24.61 -13.29
N ARG A 93 30.53 -23.55 -12.49
CA ARG A 93 31.66 -22.62 -12.28
C ARG A 93 32.33 -22.18 -13.59
N ARG A 94 31.58 -22.18 -14.68
CA ARG A 94 32.13 -21.84 -16.01
C ARG A 94 32.14 -20.35 -16.29
N GLY A 95 31.81 -19.53 -15.31
CA GLY A 95 31.78 -18.08 -15.47
C GLY A 95 30.78 -17.60 -16.53
N ILE A 96 29.74 -18.41 -16.79
CA ILE A 96 28.65 -17.99 -17.63
C ILE A 96 27.84 -17.02 -16.78
N SER A 97 28.11 -15.75 -16.96
CA SER A 97 27.41 -14.71 -16.24
C SER A 97 25.90 -14.77 -16.55
N ILE A 98 25.07 -14.80 -15.51
CA ILE A 98 23.63 -14.59 -15.71
C ILE A 98 23.47 -13.21 -16.32
N THR A 99 23.11 -13.17 -17.59
CA THR A 99 22.92 -11.91 -18.32
C THR A 99 21.51 -11.33 -18.13
N HIS A 100 20.60 -12.12 -17.56
CA HIS A 100 19.15 -11.83 -17.50
C HIS A 100 18.68 -11.13 -16.23
N TRP A 101 19.56 -10.40 -15.52
CA TRP A 101 19.19 -9.66 -14.32
C TRP A 101 18.15 -8.56 -14.57
N LYS A 102 18.16 -7.98 -15.79
CA LYS A 102 17.18 -6.95 -16.16
C LYS A 102 15.79 -7.52 -16.33
N GLU A 103 15.69 -8.69 -16.92
CA GLU A 103 14.43 -9.43 -17.10
C GLU A 103 13.88 -9.89 -15.75
N PHE A 104 14.76 -10.34 -14.84
CA PHE A 104 14.39 -10.70 -13.48
C PHE A 104 13.87 -9.49 -12.70
N GLU A 105 14.52 -8.34 -12.81
CA GLU A 105 14.06 -7.09 -12.23
C GLU A 105 12.71 -6.67 -12.83
N ASP A 106 12.52 -6.82 -14.15
CA ASP A 106 11.28 -6.46 -14.81
C ASP A 106 10.10 -7.34 -14.34
N VAL A 107 10.31 -8.65 -14.20
CA VAL A 107 9.31 -9.56 -13.62
C VAL A 107 8.93 -9.14 -12.21
N ALA A 108 9.90 -8.79 -11.37
CA ALA A 108 9.67 -8.32 -10.01
C ALA A 108 8.92 -6.97 -9.98
N ASP A 109 9.28 -6.04 -10.87
CA ASP A 109 8.68 -4.71 -10.93
C ASP A 109 7.24 -4.72 -11.44
N HIS A 110 6.85 -5.71 -12.27
CA HIS A 110 5.47 -5.88 -12.74
C HIS A 110 4.53 -6.43 -11.66
N CYS A 111 4.85 -6.30 -10.40
CA CYS A 111 3.98 -6.65 -9.29
C CYS A 111 3.66 -5.42 -8.46
N THR A 112 2.36 -5.21 -8.21
CA THR A 112 1.88 -4.12 -7.33
C THR A 112 1.92 -4.49 -5.85
N VAL A 113 2.33 -5.72 -5.53
CA VAL A 113 2.34 -6.26 -4.15
C VAL A 113 0.96 -6.11 -3.49
N CYS A 114 -0.08 -6.53 -4.21
CA CYS A 114 -1.48 -6.43 -3.76
C CYS A 114 -2.01 -7.71 -3.12
N HIS A 115 -1.25 -8.78 -3.12
CA HIS A 115 -1.54 -10.10 -2.56
C HIS A 115 -2.84 -10.79 -3.05
N LYS A 116 -3.60 -10.17 -3.97
CA LYS A 116 -4.87 -10.74 -4.48
C LYS A 116 -4.72 -12.10 -5.17
N CYS A 117 -3.53 -12.44 -5.65
CA CYS A 117 -3.27 -13.74 -6.28
C CYS A 117 -3.19 -14.92 -5.29
N PHE A 118 -3.03 -14.64 -4.00
CA PHE A 118 -3.01 -15.63 -2.93
C PHE A 118 -4.36 -16.33 -2.78
N ASN A 119 -5.45 -15.57 -2.67
CA ASN A 119 -6.78 -16.12 -2.38
C ASN A 119 -7.27 -17.21 -3.34
N PRO A 120 -7.12 -17.08 -4.68
CA PRO A 120 -7.55 -18.12 -5.60
C PRO A 120 -6.52 -19.25 -5.79
N CYS A 121 -5.34 -19.16 -5.17
CA CYS A 121 -4.28 -20.12 -5.34
C CYS A 121 -4.55 -21.38 -4.50
N PRO A 122 -4.64 -22.57 -5.13
CA PRO A 122 -4.93 -23.81 -4.39
C PRO A 122 -3.74 -24.35 -3.59
N VAL A 123 -2.58 -23.74 -3.72
CA VAL A 123 -1.32 -24.09 -3.04
C VAL A 123 -0.70 -22.86 -2.35
N ASP A 124 -1.51 -21.88 -2.03
CA ASP A 124 -1.20 -20.71 -1.21
C ASP A 124 0.05 -19.90 -1.64
N ILE A 125 0.29 -19.80 -2.95
CA ILE A 125 1.40 -18.99 -3.46
C ILE A 125 0.99 -17.53 -3.55
N ASP A 126 1.72 -16.68 -2.83
CA ASP A 126 1.61 -15.24 -2.91
C ASP A 126 2.75 -14.63 -3.74
N PHE A 127 2.46 -14.26 -4.97
CA PHE A 127 3.46 -13.60 -5.82
C PHE A 127 3.85 -12.19 -5.32
N GLY A 128 3.09 -11.59 -4.44
CA GLY A 128 3.48 -10.34 -3.77
C GLY A 128 4.74 -10.53 -2.93
N GLU A 129 4.75 -11.55 -2.07
CA GLU A 129 5.92 -11.91 -1.25
C GLU A 129 7.09 -12.36 -2.13
N VAL A 130 6.85 -13.20 -3.12
CA VAL A 130 7.88 -13.61 -4.09
C VAL A 130 8.55 -12.38 -4.73
N SER A 131 7.75 -11.42 -5.18
CA SER A 131 8.26 -10.18 -5.79
C SER A 131 9.10 -9.34 -4.82
N MET A 132 8.70 -9.24 -3.54
CA MET A 132 9.49 -8.54 -2.52
C MET A 132 10.83 -9.23 -2.26
N ASN A 133 10.83 -10.56 -2.16
CA ASN A 133 12.06 -11.36 -2.02
C ASN A 133 12.98 -11.21 -3.22
N MET A 134 12.44 -11.22 -4.45
CA MET A 134 13.21 -10.96 -5.67
C MET A 134 13.88 -9.57 -5.65
N ARG A 135 13.14 -8.53 -5.26
CA ARG A 135 13.66 -7.16 -5.13
C ARG A 135 14.77 -7.07 -4.07
N ASN A 136 14.61 -7.77 -2.95
CA ASN A 136 15.62 -7.82 -1.89
C ASN A 136 16.89 -8.52 -2.37
N LEU A 137 16.77 -9.66 -3.05
CA LEU A 137 17.89 -10.38 -3.65
C LEU A 137 18.65 -9.50 -4.64
N LEU A 138 17.96 -8.89 -5.61
CA LEU A 138 18.56 -7.97 -6.59
C LEU A 138 19.32 -6.83 -5.94
N ARG A 139 18.78 -6.27 -4.84
CA ARG A 139 19.43 -5.20 -4.09
C ARG A 139 20.68 -5.69 -3.38
N LYS A 140 20.63 -6.84 -2.70
CA LYS A 140 21.78 -7.44 -2.01
C LYS A 140 22.92 -7.76 -2.97
N MET A 141 22.58 -8.22 -4.17
CA MET A 141 23.56 -8.53 -5.21
C MET A 141 24.05 -7.31 -6.00
N GLY A 142 23.55 -6.10 -5.72
CA GLY A 142 23.90 -4.90 -6.46
C GLY A 142 23.44 -4.88 -7.92
N LYS A 143 22.42 -5.72 -8.25
CA LYS A 143 21.87 -5.87 -9.61
C LYS A 143 20.58 -5.07 -9.83
N GLN A 144 20.06 -4.40 -8.78
CA GLN A 144 18.91 -3.52 -8.91
C GLN A 144 19.30 -2.23 -9.63
N SER A 145 18.54 -1.86 -10.65
CA SER A 145 18.76 -0.60 -11.37
C SER A 145 18.44 0.61 -10.50
N PHE A 146 19.26 1.64 -10.60
CA PHE A 146 19.04 2.90 -9.89
C PHE A 146 17.84 3.63 -10.46
N ASN A 147 16.90 3.99 -9.57
CA ASN A 147 15.76 4.83 -9.91
C ASN A 147 15.70 6.01 -8.92
N PRO A 148 16.03 7.24 -9.37
CA PRO A 148 16.10 8.41 -8.50
C PRO A 148 14.74 8.77 -7.90
N VAL A 149 13.65 8.57 -8.64
CA VAL A 149 12.28 8.85 -8.15
C VAL A 149 11.89 7.88 -7.04
N LYS A 150 12.20 6.58 -7.20
CA LYS A 150 11.99 5.57 -6.15
C LYS A 150 12.79 5.91 -4.88
N THR A 151 14.05 6.28 -5.06
CA THR A 151 14.95 6.64 -3.96
C THR A 151 14.43 7.86 -3.19
N ALA A 152 14.03 8.91 -3.90
CA ALA A 152 13.47 10.12 -3.29
C ALA A 152 12.13 9.84 -2.56
N ALA A 153 11.25 9.04 -3.15
CA ALA A 153 9.99 8.66 -2.54
C ALA A 153 10.20 7.86 -1.25
N ILE A 154 11.07 6.85 -1.27
CA ILE A 154 11.38 6.06 -0.06
C ILE A 154 12.07 6.93 1.00
N ALA A 155 12.99 7.82 0.63
CA ALA A 155 13.62 8.75 1.56
C ALA A 155 12.61 9.67 2.23
N PHE A 156 11.63 10.21 1.48
CA PHE A 156 10.54 11.02 2.03
C PHE A 156 9.68 10.24 3.03
N LEU A 157 9.38 8.97 2.73
CA LEU A 157 8.59 8.12 3.61
C LEU A 157 9.38 7.64 4.85
N SER A 158 10.70 7.62 4.79
CA SER A 158 11.57 7.13 5.88
C SER A 158 11.96 8.21 6.88
N THR A 159 12.01 9.48 6.47
CA THR A 159 12.50 10.55 7.36
C THR A 159 11.50 10.89 8.47
N GLY A 160 11.96 10.98 9.73
CA GLY A 160 11.15 11.45 10.85
C GLY A 160 11.33 12.94 11.16
N ARG A 161 12.30 13.62 10.54
CA ARG A 161 12.67 15.01 10.86
C ARG A 161 11.67 16.01 10.27
N PRO A 162 11.00 16.86 11.10
CA PRO A 162 9.98 17.80 10.64
C PRO A 162 10.45 18.72 9.50
N ASN A 163 11.64 19.32 9.65
CA ASN A 163 12.19 20.23 8.64
C ASN A 163 12.45 19.52 7.30
N SER A 164 12.97 18.29 7.34
CA SER A 164 13.19 17.49 6.12
C SER A 164 11.86 17.16 5.44
N ILE A 165 10.85 16.77 6.20
CA ILE A 165 9.51 16.49 5.68
C ILE A 165 8.91 17.74 5.02
N LYS A 166 9.01 18.90 5.66
CA LYS A 166 8.50 20.17 5.11
C LYS A 166 9.16 20.52 3.78
N ILE A 167 10.49 20.41 3.70
CA ILE A 167 11.24 20.70 2.47
C ILE A 167 10.89 19.69 1.37
N MET A 168 10.99 18.40 1.67
CA MET A 168 10.73 17.35 0.69
C MET A 168 9.28 17.39 0.21
N ARG A 169 8.30 17.69 1.10
CA ARG A 169 6.91 17.84 0.73
C ARG A 169 6.72 18.99 -0.26
N LYS A 170 7.38 20.14 -0.03
CA LYS A 170 7.30 21.29 -0.95
C LYS A 170 7.79 20.93 -2.35
N PHE A 171 8.91 20.20 -2.45
CA PHE A 171 9.46 19.81 -3.76
C PHE A 171 8.72 18.62 -4.39
N LEU A 172 8.55 17.52 -3.66
CA LEU A 172 8.02 16.25 -4.21
C LEU A 172 6.49 16.26 -4.37
N ILE A 173 5.77 17.06 -3.58
CA ILE A 173 4.32 17.13 -3.65
C ILE A 173 3.87 18.44 -4.30
N GLU A 174 4.15 19.59 -3.72
CA GLU A 174 3.59 20.83 -4.22
C GLU A 174 4.12 21.20 -5.61
N TRP A 175 5.43 21.25 -5.78
CA TRP A 175 6.04 21.66 -7.05
C TRP A 175 5.97 20.56 -8.11
N ALA A 176 6.24 19.30 -7.73
CA ALA A 176 6.17 18.21 -8.68
C ALA A 176 4.74 17.97 -9.20
N TYR A 177 3.71 18.11 -8.34
CA TYR A 177 2.32 18.01 -8.79
C TYR A 177 1.92 19.19 -9.67
N LYS A 178 2.36 20.41 -9.38
CA LYS A 178 2.13 21.57 -10.25
C LYS A 178 2.80 21.36 -11.61
N GLY A 179 4.06 20.94 -11.62
CA GLY A 179 4.79 20.64 -12.85
C GLY A 179 4.16 19.50 -13.66
N GLN A 180 3.68 18.46 -12.99
CA GLN A 180 2.99 17.35 -13.64
C GLN A 180 1.66 17.80 -14.28
N ARG A 181 0.88 18.64 -13.59
CA ARG A 181 -0.36 19.19 -14.18
C ARG A 181 -0.08 20.09 -15.38
N LEU A 182 0.96 20.90 -15.32
CA LEU A 182 1.41 21.71 -16.45
C LEU A 182 1.86 20.81 -17.62
N GLY A 183 2.65 19.77 -17.33
CA GLY A 183 3.03 18.76 -18.32
C GLY A 183 1.83 18.05 -18.93
N ASN A 184 0.84 17.67 -18.12
CA ASN A 184 -0.40 17.09 -18.62
C ASN A 184 -1.14 18.04 -19.57
N PHE A 185 -1.22 19.34 -19.26
CA PHE A 185 -1.87 20.32 -20.11
C PHE A 185 -1.26 20.37 -21.52
N PHE A 186 0.07 20.37 -21.62
CA PHE A 186 0.77 20.41 -22.92
C PHE A 186 0.80 19.06 -23.64
N LEU A 187 0.90 17.94 -22.91
CA LEU A 187 1.06 16.62 -23.50
C LEU A 187 -0.27 15.85 -23.65
N LYS A 188 -1.38 16.37 -23.12
CA LYS A 188 -2.70 15.72 -23.20
C LYS A 188 -3.11 15.29 -24.61
N PRO A 189 -2.86 16.08 -25.69
CA PRO A 189 -3.20 15.67 -27.05
C PRO A 189 -2.47 14.39 -27.48
N TRP A 190 -1.23 14.21 -27.07
CA TRP A 190 -0.41 13.05 -27.46
C TRP A 190 -0.69 11.81 -26.59
N GLY A 191 -1.13 12.00 -25.36
CA GLY A 191 -1.49 10.91 -24.46
C GLY A 191 -2.87 10.29 -24.71
N ARG A 192 -3.72 10.92 -25.51
CA ARG A 192 -5.11 10.46 -25.75
C ARG A 192 -5.18 9.11 -26.46
N SER A 193 -4.23 8.77 -27.33
CA SER A 193 -4.18 7.47 -27.99
C SER A 193 -4.00 6.32 -26.99
N GLN A 194 -3.28 6.56 -25.91
CA GLN A 194 -3.04 5.57 -24.85
C GLN A 194 -4.28 5.29 -23.98
N LEU A 195 -5.31 6.11 -24.07
CA LEU A 195 -6.59 5.91 -23.38
C LEU A 195 -7.55 5.00 -24.15
N LYS A 196 -7.29 4.77 -25.44
CA LYS A 196 -8.15 3.93 -26.30
C LYS A 196 -7.78 2.47 -26.23
N GLU A 197 -6.51 2.17 -26.06
CA GLU A 197 -5.96 0.81 -26.01
C GLU A 197 -5.06 0.64 -24.78
N PRO A 198 -5.01 -0.56 -24.17
CA PRO A 198 -4.13 -0.80 -23.04
C PRO A 198 -2.67 -0.75 -23.52
N PRO A 199 -1.83 0.14 -22.97
CA PRO A 199 -0.44 0.22 -23.38
C PRO A 199 0.33 -1.04 -22.96
N SER A 200 1.30 -1.45 -23.77
CA SER A 200 2.26 -2.48 -23.39
C SER A 200 3.20 -1.95 -22.30
N SER A 201 3.59 -2.79 -21.37
CA SER A 201 4.52 -2.45 -20.29
C SER A 201 5.62 -3.50 -20.14
N THR A 202 6.15 -4.00 -21.25
CA THR A 202 7.30 -4.92 -21.26
C THR A 202 8.61 -4.15 -21.17
N GLY A 203 9.49 -4.57 -20.27
CA GLY A 203 10.77 -3.91 -20.04
C GLY A 203 10.62 -2.57 -19.31
N LYS A 204 11.70 -1.79 -19.28
CA LYS A 204 11.70 -0.43 -18.75
C LYS A 204 11.41 0.56 -19.87
N PRO A 205 10.45 1.49 -19.65
CA PRO A 205 10.14 2.47 -20.67
C PRO A 205 11.32 3.43 -20.89
N GLU A 206 11.50 3.90 -22.12
CA GLU A 206 12.37 5.00 -22.43
C GLU A 206 11.91 6.28 -21.71
N MET A 207 12.81 7.25 -21.54
CA MET A 207 12.49 8.49 -20.83
C MET A 207 11.30 9.24 -21.45
N ARG A 208 11.17 9.22 -22.76
CA ARG A 208 10.04 9.83 -23.46
C ARG A 208 8.72 9.18 -23.08
N GLU A 209 8.67 7.85 -23.13
CA GLU A 209 7.48 7.09 -22.76
C GLU A 209 7.16 7.25 -21.28
N TYR A 210 8.20 7.23 -20.42
CA TYR A 210 8.03 7.51 -18.98
C TYR A 210 7.30 8.85 -18.76
N VAL A 211 7.72 9.93 -19.43
CA VAL A 211 7.11 11.25 -19.30
C VAL A 211 5.67 11.22 -19.78
N ILE A 212 5.39 10.59 -20.93
CA ILE A 212 4.03 10.48 -21.50
C ILE A 212 3.10 9.75 -20.52
N HIS A 213 3.52 8.60 -19.99
CA HIS A 213 2.73 7.83 -19.02
C HIS A 213 2.55 8.57 -17.70
N PHE A 214 3.60 9.24 -17.21
CA PHE A 214 3.53 10.01 -15.97
C PHE A 214 2.57 11.20 -16.06
N THR A 215 2.51 11.85 -17.22
CA THR A 215 1.67 13.03 -17.46
C THR A 215 0.29 12.70 -18.01
N ASN A 216 -0.03 11.44 -18.30
CA ASN A 216 -1.26 11.03 -18.95
C ASN A 216 -2.55 11.48 -18.22
N ARG A 217 -2.54 11.50 -16.87
CA ARG A 217 -3.65 11.94 -16.02
C ARG A 217 -3.16 12.92 -14.98
N LYS A 218 -3.94 13.97 -14.71
CA LYS A 218 -3.58 15.02 -13.76
C LYS A 218 -3.39 14.47 -12.35
N MET A 219 -2.36 14.93 -11.67
CA MET A 219 -2.24 14.81 -10.23
C MET A 219 -3.28 15.67 -9.50
N PRO A 220 -3.74 15.28 -8.29
CA PRO A 220 -4.69 16.07 -7.50
C PRO A 220 -4.24 17.51 -7.31
N ASP A 221 -5.18 18.44 -7.38
CA ASP A 221 -4.94 19.87 -7.19
C ASP A 221 -5.07 20.31 -5.73
N LYS A 222 -5.95 19.67 -4.99
CA LYS A 222 -6.27 20.02 -3.60
C LYS A 222 -5.56 19.09 -2.60
N VAL A 223 -4.24 19.21 -2.54
CA VAL A 223 -3.46 18.51 -1.51
C VAL A 223 -3.18 19.48 -0.37
N PRO A 224 -3.45 19.12 0.91
CA PRO A 224 -3.18 20.00 2.05
C PRO A 224 -1.73 20.50 2.06
N SER A 225 -1.53 21.77 2.37
CA SER A 225 -0.19 22.39 2.35
C SER A 225 0.70 21.97 3.53
N LYS A 226 0.08 21.58 4.64
CA LYS A 226 0.78 21.18 5.87
C LYS A 226 0.39 19.75 6.25
N THR A 227 1.28 19.10 6.99
CA THR A 227 1.03 17.79 7.60
C THR A 227 0.05 17.91 8.76
N ALA A 228 -0.60 16.81 9.17
CA ALA A 228 -1.53 16.84 10.31
C ALA A 228 -0.85 17.30 11.60
N ARG A 229 0.38 16.82 11.88
CA ARG A 229 1.14 17.23 13.08
C ARG A 229 1.54 18.70 13.08
N ALA A 230 1.92 19.23 11.92
CA ALA A 230 2.26 20.66 11.79
C ALA A 230 1.05 21.56 12.02
N LEU A 231 -0.17 21.09 11.64
CA LEU A 231 -1.40 21.83 11.90
C LEU A 231 -1.80 21.83 13.38
N LEU A 232 -1.47 20.76 14.11
CA LEU A 232 -1.78 20.60 15.53
C LEU A 232 -0.63 21.05 16.48
N GLY A 233 0.54 21.38 15.94
CA GLY A 233 1.71 21.76 16.75
C GLY A 233 2.28 20.60 17.59
N VAL A 234 2.25 19.37 17.06
CA VAL A 234 2.71 18.16 17.75
C VAL A 234 3.77 17.39 16.94
N GLU A 235 4.73 18.12 16.38
CA GLU A 235 5.79 17.53 15.53
C GLU A 235 6.98 16.97 16.33
N SER A 236 7.06 17.25 17.63
CA SER A 236 8.17 16.80 18.47
C SER A 236 8.17 15.29 18.65
N ASP A 237 9.34 14.67 18.54
CA ASP A 237 9.57 13.26 18.80
C ASP A 237 9.83 12.94 20.28
N GLN A 238 9.84 13.97 21.15
CA GLN A 238 9.98 13.85 22.61
C GLN A 238 8.64 13.98 23.34
N ILE A 239 7.55 14.15 22.61
CA ILE A 239 6.24 14.38 23.20
C ILE A 239 5.25 13.35 22.68
N VAL A 240 4.52 12.73 23.58
CA VAL A 240 3.35 11.89 23.28
C VAL A 240 2.11 12.76 23.40
N PRO A 241 1.43 13.07 22.28
CA PRO A 241 0.18 13.83 22.34
C PRO A 241 -0.97 12.92 22.76
N ILE A 242 -1.77 13.36 23.73
CA ILE A 242 -3.06 12.78 24.08
C ILE A 242 -4.13 13.81 23.70
N ILE A 243 -5.03 13.42 22.81
CA ILE A 243 -6.07 14.30 22.29
C ILE A 243 -7.40 13.85 22.88
N ARG A 244 -8.10 14.76 23.53
CA ARG A 244 -9.38 14.48 24.19
C ARG A 244 -10.26 15.72 24.30
N ASP A 245 -11.57 15.52 24.29
CA ASP A 245 -12.53 16.56 24.61
C ASP A 245 -12.83 16.53 26.11
N HIS A 246 -12.34 17.49 26.86
CA HIS A 246 -12.52 17.56 28.32
C HIS A 246 -13.99 17.64 28.75
N ASN A 247 -14.90 18.03 27.84
CA ASN A 247 -16.32 18.07 28.16
C ASN A 247 -17.03 16.71 27.99
N LYS A 248 -16.44 15.81 27.17
CA LYS A 248 -16.99 14.50 26.85
C LYS A 248 -16.21 13.36 27.48
N THR A 249 -14.95 13.60 27.85
CA THR A 249 -14.01 12.59 28.30
C THR A 249 -13.87 12.63 29.82
N GLN A 250 -14.08 11.50 30.47
CA GLN A 250 -13.86 11.27 31.91
C GLN A 250 -12.54 10.51 32.10
N ALA A 251 -12.13 10.33 33.37
CA ALA A 251 -10.86 9.64 33.68
C ALA A 251 -10.86 8.16 33.24
N ASP A 252 -12.05 7.54 33.23
CA ASP A 252 -12.29 6.15 32.83
C ASP A 252 -12.70 5.99 31.37
N SER A 253 -12.74 7.09 30.60
CA SER A 253 -13.05 7.02 29.17
C SER A 253 -12.02 6.18 28.42
N GLU A 254 -12.49 5.42 27.43
CA GLU A 254 -11.65 4.56 26.60
C GLU A 254 -10.47 5.32 26.01
N ALA A 255 -9.28 4.76 26.14
CA ALA A 255 -8.07 5.24 25.51
C ALA A 255 -7.68 4.37 24.31
N VAL A 256 -7.39 4.99 23.19
CA VAL A 256 -6.93 4.30 21.97
C VAL A 256 -5.57 4.80 21.54
N PHE A 257 -4.74 3.91 21.04
CA PHE A 257 -3.49 4.27 20.38
C PHE A 257 -3.74 4.40 18.88
N TYR A 258 -3.72 5.62 18.34
CA TYR A 258 -3.93 5.85 16.92
C TYR A 258 -2.60 5.94 16.17
N PHE A 259 -2.35 4.99 15.27
CA PHE A 259 -1.22 5.02 14.35
C PHE A 259 -1.64 5.57 12.97
N PRO A 260 -1.39 6.84 12.64
CA PRO A 260 -1.85 7.44 11.38
C PRO A 260 -1.09 6.93 10.15
N GLY A 261 0.17 6.53 10.32
CA GLY A 261 1.05 6.15 9.23
C GLY A 261 1.45 7.33 8.33
N CYS A 262 2.32 7.06 7.36
CA CYS A 262 2.89 8.11 6.52
C CYS A 262 1.89 8.71 5.52
N GLY A 263 0.91 7.94 5.06
CA GLY A 263 -0.11 8.40 4.11
C GLY A 263 -1.04 9.43 4.70
N SER A 264 -1.69 9.09 5.81
CA SER A 264 -2.69 9.94 6.49
C SER A 264 -2.07 11.14 7.23
N GLU A 265 -0.78 11.11 7.47
CA GLU A 265 -0.12 12.18 8.22
C GLU A 265 0.67 13.13 7.34
N ARG A 266 1.45 12.60 6.38
CA ARG A 266 2.38 13.41 5.59
C ARG A 266 1.81 13.84 4.23
N LEU A 267 0.97 13.01 3.61
CA LEU A 267 0.41 13.28 2.28
C LEU A 267 -1.00 13.84 2.36
N PHE A 268 -1.90 13.10 2.96
CA PHE A 268 -3.32 13.40 3.05
C PHE A 268 -3.71 13.72 4.49
N SER A 269 -3.22 14.85 5.01
CA SER A 269 -3.44 15.26 6.40
C SER A 269 -4.92 15.34 6.79
N GLN A 270 -5.83 15.57 5.83
CA GLN A 270 -7.26 15.52 6.09
C GLN A 270 -7.74 14.14 6.59
N VAL A 271 -7.09 13.03 6.17
CA VAL A 271 -7.45 11.69 6.65
C VAL A 271 -7.09 11.53 8.13
N GLY A 272 -5.87 11.89 8.50
CA GLY A 272 -5.42 11.83 9.88
C GLY A 272 -6.19 12.76 10.80
N LEU A 273 -6.51 13.98 10.33
CA LEU A 273 -7.30 14.95 11.09
C LEU A 273 -8.76 14.51 11.24
N ALA A 274 -9.37 13.94 10.18
CA ALA A 274 -10.75 13.45 10.26
C ALA A 274 -10.87 12.26 11.22
N THR A 275 -9.90 11.35 11.19
CA THR A 275 -9.84 10.24 12.15
C THR A 275 -9.79 10.76 13.59
N GLN A 276 -8.89 11.71 13.86
CA GLN A 276 -8.77 12.31 15.19
C GLN A 276 -10.02 13.12 15.58
N ALA A 277 -10.59 13.87 14.64
CA ALA A 277 -11.81 14.64 14.88
C ALA A 277 -13.01 13.74 15.24
N MET A 278 -13.15 12.60 14.57
CA MET A 278 -14.21 11.66 14.87
C MET A 278 -14.00 10.97 16.22
N LEU A 279 -12.75 10.58 16.55
CA LEU A 279 -12.41 10.02 17.87
C LEU A 279 -12.67 11.04 18.99
N TYR A 280 -12.31 12.30 18.76
CA TYR A 280 -12.58 13.42 19.66
C TYR A 280 -14.09 13.63 19.89
N GLU A 281 -14.88 13.56 18.79
CA GLU A 281 -16.32 13.78 18.85
C GLU A 281 -17.06 12.70 19.62
N ILE A 282 -16.62 11.45 19.54
CA ILE A 282 -17.21 10.33 20.30
C ILE A 282 -16.65 10.18 21.72
N GLY A 283 -15.80 11.12 22.20
CA GLY A 283 -15.33 11.16 23.58
C GLY A 283 -14.21 10.18 23.93
N VAL A 284 -13.43 9.74 22.94
CA VAL A 284 -12.31 8.80 23.11
C VAL A 284 -11.01 9.56 23.36
N GLN A 285 -10.17 9.08 24.28
CA GLN A 285 -8.83 9.60 24.52
C GLN A 285 -7.88 9.03 23.45
N THR A 286 -7.40 9.87 22.54
CA THR A 286 -6.57 9.45 21.43
C THR A 286 -5.09 9.70 21.72
N VAL A 287 -4.32 8.64 21.91
CA VAL A 287 -2.87 8.70 22.06
C VAL A 287 -2.21 8.60 20.69
N LEU A 288 -1.40 9.59 20.33
CA LEU A 288 -0.58 9.52 19.12
C LEU A 288 0.85 9.10 19.47
N PRO A 289 1.51 8.30 18.63
CA PRO A 289 2.95 8.05 18.79
C PRO A 289 3.72 9.37 18.64
N PRO A 290 4.88 9.56 19.28
CA PRO A 290 5.68 10.78 19.15
C PRO A 290 6.33 10.90 17.76
N GLY A 291 6.39 12.10 17.23
CA GLY A 291 7.02 12.40 15.94
C GLY A 291 6.37 11.73 14.73
N TYR A 292 7.06 11.77 13.60
CA TYR A 292 6.59 11.21 12.33
C TYR A 292 7.09 9.77 12.14
N LEU A 293 6.19 8.82 12.07
CA LEU A 293 6.53 7.41 11.91
C LEU A 293 6.06 6.84 10.57
N CYS A 294 6.67 5.73 10.18
CA CYS A 294 6.27 4.87 9.08
C CYS A 294 6.17 3.44 9.61
N CYS A 295 5.25 2.64 9.10
CA CYS A 295 5.12 1.24 9.48
C CYS A 295 6.24 0.33 8.94
N GLY A 296 7.04 0.79 7.97
CA GLY A 296 8.10 0.00 7.34
C GLY A 296 7.69 -0.73 6.06
N TYR A 297 6.40 -0.84 5.77
CA TYR A 297 5.92 -1.56 4.58
C TYR A 297 6.45 -1.00 3.24
N PRO A 298 6.52 0.32 2.99
CA PRO A 298 7.07 0.83 1.74
C PRO A 298 8.50 0.37 1.47
N GLN A 299 9.31 0.24 2.52
CA GLN A 299 10.68 -0.24 2.45
C GLN A 299 10.70 -1.75 2.17
N ARG A 300 9.86 -2.54 2.85
CA ARG A 300 9.70 -3.97 2.61
C ARG A 300 9.25 -4.25 1.18
N ALA A 301 8.20 -3.57 0.71
CA ALA A 301 7.70 -3.70 -0.66
C ALA A 301 8.72 -3.31 -1.74
N ALA A 302 9.66 -2.41 -1.42
CA ALA A 302 10.77 -2.04 -2.29
C ALA A 302 11.97 -3.01 -2.23
N GLY A 303 11.90 -4.08 -1.42
CA GLY A 303 13.00 -5.03 -1.21
C GLY A 303 14.10 -4.51 -0.27
N GLN A 304 13.83 -3.53 0.57
CA GLN A 304 14.76 -2.99 1.57
C GLN A 304 14.46 -3.58 2.95
N PHE A 305 14.57 -4.91 3.08
CA PHE A 305 14.16 -5.65 4.27
C PHE A 305 14.91 -5.23 5.53
N ASP A 306 16.22 -4.99 5.42
CA ASP A 306 17.05 -4.46 6.51
C ASP A 306 16.53 -3.15 7.07
N LYS A 307 16.13 -2.23 6.18
CA LYS A 307 15.56 -0.94 6.59
C LYS A 307 14.15 -1.09 7.17
N ALA A 308 13.33 -1.97 6.59
CA ALA A 308 12.01 -2.26 7.12
C ALA A 308 12.11 -2.86 8.53
N GLN A 309 13.00 -3.83 8.72
CA GLN A 309 13.23 -4.45 10.02
C GLN A 309 13.74 -3.45 11.06
N LYS A 310 14.66 -2.56 10.66
CA LYS A 310 15.12 -1.49 11.56
C LYS A 310 13.97 -0.59 11.99
N ILE A 311 13.12 -0.15 11.05
CA ILE A 311 11.95 0.69 11.36
C ILE A 311 11.01 -0.04 12.33
N THR A 312 10.72 -1.33 12.09
CA THR A 312 9.88 -2.14 12.98
C THR A 312 10.45 -2.20 14.38
N THR A 313 11.76 -2.47 14.51
CA THR A 313 12.43 -2.55 15.82
C THR A 313 12.42 -1.20 16.53
N ASP A 314 12.82 -0.12 15.84
CA ASP A 314 12.86 1.22 16.42
C ASP A 314 11.47 1.66 16.91
N ASN A 315 10.42 1.41 16.12
CA ASN A 315 9.05 1.72 16.49
C ASN A 315 8.56 0.87 17.68
N ARG A 316 8.86 -0.44 17.72
CA ARG A 316 8.48 -1.30 18.84
C ARG A 316 9.10 -0.80 20.16
N VAL A 317 10.38 -0.45 20.14
CA VAL A 317 11.06 0.12 21.32
C VAL A 317 10.39 1.43 21.75
N LEU A 318 10.06 2.28 20.79
CA LEU A 318 9.37 3.54 21.05
C LEU A 318 7.99 3.32 21.67
N PHE A 319 7.22 2.36 21.15
CA PHE A 319 5.87 2.07 21.64
C PHE A 319 5.88 1.46 23.04
N HIS A 320 6.87 0.62 23.38
CA HIS A 320 7.08 0.17 24.77
C HIS A 320 7.38 1.34 25.71
N ARG A 321 8.18 2.32 25.27
CA ARG A 321 8.40 3.54 26.07
C ARG A 321 7.11 4.33 26.28
N VAL A 322 6.31 4.49 25.21
CA VAL A 322 4.99 5.15 25.31
C VAL A 322 4.09 4.41 26.29
N ALA A 323 4.00 3.08 26.19
CA ALA A 323 3.19 2.26 27.11
C ALA A 323 3.63 2.41 28.57
N ASN A 324 4.95 2.44 28.83
CA ASN A 324 5.48 2.64 30.16
C ASN A 324 5.22 4.05 30.69
N THR A 325 5.35 5.08 29.84
CA THR A 325 5.11 6.47 30.22
C THR A 325 3.63 6.72 30.52
N LEU A 326 2.74 6.08 29.76
CA LEU A 326 1.30 6.20 29.88
C LEU A 326 0.64 5.01 30.58
N ASN A 327 1.33 4.39 31.53
CA ASN A 327 0.86 3.19 32.24
C ASN A 327 -0.42 3.40 33.07
N TYR A 328 -0.83 4.65 33.25
CA TYR A 328 -2.11 5.02 33.87
C TYR A 328 -3.29 5.00 32.91
N LEU A 329 -3.04 4.85 31.60
CA LEU A 329 -4.08 4.68 30.58
C LEU A 329 -4.20 3.21 30.18
N ASP A 330 -5.40 2.67 30.27
CA ASP A 330 -5.67 1.30 29.82
C ASP A 330 -5.95 1.27 28.31
N ILE A 331 -4.90 1.20 27.51
CA ILE A 331 -5.00 1.18 26.04
C ILE A 331 -5.30 -0.26 25.58
N LYS A 332 -6.56 -0.53 25.19
CA LYS A 332 -7.01 -1.82 24.68
C LYS A 332 -7.27 -1.84 23.17
N THR A 333 -7.16 -0.71 22.51
CA THR A 333 -7.46 -0.62 21.08
C THR A 333 -6.37 0.18 20.35
N VAL A 334 -5.80 -0.41 19.33
CA VAL A 334 -4.91 0.25 18.37
C VAL A 334 -5.70 0.54 17.10
N VAL A 335 -5.89 1.82 16.80
CA VAL A 335 -6.64 2.28 15.64
C VAL A 335 -5.69 2.64 14.51
N VAL A 336 -6.02 2.25 13.28
CA VAL A 336 -5.29 2.61 12.06
C VAL A 336 -6.22 3.24 11.04
N SER A 337 -5.66 3.95 10.07
CA SER A 337 -6.37 4.53 8.92
C SER A 337 -5.72 4.16 7.59
N CYS A 338 -5.17 2.95 7.49
CA CYS A 338 -4.52 2.46 6.27
C CYS A 338 -4.33 0.94 6.36
N GLY A 339 -4.87 0.18 5.40
CA GLY A 339 -4.75 -1.28 5.39
C GLY A 339 -3.32 -1.79 5.27
N THR A 340 -2.48 -1.09 4.50
CA THR A 340 -1.04 -1.41 4.41
C THR A 340 -0.34 -1.26 5.78
N CYS A 341 -0.75 -0.25 6.57
CA CYS A 341 -0.23 -0.11 7.93
C CYS A 341 -0.76 -1.22 8.84
N LEU A 342 -2.05 -1.56 8.72
CA LEU A 342 -2.66 -2.65 9.50
C LEU A 342 -1.89 -3.96 9.27
N ASP A 343 -1.70 -4.34 8.01
CA ASP A 343 -0.98 -5.58 7.66
C ASP A 343 0.46 -5.61 8.23
N GLN A 344 1.20 -4.51 8.12
CA GLN A 344 2.58 -4.44 8.63
C GLN A 344 2.65 -4.39 10.16
N LEU A 345 1.67 -3.76 10.81
CA LEU A 345 1.65 -3.64 12.26
C LEU A 345 1.26 -4.94 12.97
N LEU A 346 0.70 -5.94 12.27
CA LEU A 346 0.51 -7.29 12.80
C LEU A 346 1.84 -7.91 13.23
N ASP A 347 2.94 -7.60 12.53
CA ASP A 347 4.28 -8.07 12.87
C ASP A 347 4.87 -7.37 14.12
N TYR A 348 4.20 -6.36 14.68
CA TYR A 348 4.69 -5.58 15.82
C TYR A 348 4.37 -6.20 17.17
N GLU A 349 3.52 -7.23 17.21
CA GLU A 349 3.12 -7.91 18.44
C GLU A 349 2.58 -6.93 19.50
N PHE A 350 1.59 -6.12 19.11
CA PHE A 350 1.04 -5.06 19.98
C PHE A 350 0.52 -5.57 21.32
N ASP A 351 0.10 -6.82 21.41
CA ASP A 351 -0.30 -7.43 22.67
C ASP A 351 0.83 -7.47 23.72
N LYS A 352 2.09 -7.54 23.26
CA LYS A 352 3.25 -7.43 24.15
C LYS A 352 3.55 -5.97 24.55
N ILE A 353 3.05 -4.99 23.81
CA ILE A 353 3.25 -3.56 24.07
C ILE A 353 2.13 -3.02 24.95
N PHE A 354 0.90 -3.29 24.56
CA PHE A 354 -0.33 -2.96 25.29
C PHE A 354 -1.09 -4.27 25.55
N PRO A 355 -0.95 -4.88 26.74
CA PRO A 355 -1.52 -6.20 27.00
C PRO A 355 -3.03 -6.28 26.81
N GLY A 356 -3.47 -7.28 26.05
CA GLY A 356 -4.87 -7.52 25.73
C GLY A 356 -5.44 -6.54 24.69
N CYS A 357 -4.60 -5.79 23.96
CA CYS A 357 -5.09 -4.88 22.94
C CYS A 357 -5.47 -5.60 21.62
N ARG A 358 -6.40 -5.01 20.91
CA ARG A 358 -6.75 -5.39 19.54
C ARG A 358 -6.36 -4.30 18.55
N MET A 359 -6.15 -4.67 17.28
CA MET A 359 -6.00 -3.70 16.20
C MET A 359 -7.26 -3.66 15.35
N ILE A 360 -7.68 -2.45 15.00
CA ILE A 360 -8.90 -2.22 14.22
C ILE A 360 -8.73 -1.01 13.30
N ASP A 361 -9.39 -1.04 12.15
CA ASP A 361 -9.49 0.13 11.29
C ASP A 361 -10.49 1.14 11.85
N ILE A 362 -10.22 2.43 11.59
CA ILE A 362 -11.09 3.52 12.07
C ILE A 362 -12.55 3.37 11.65
N HIS A 363 -12.82 2.86 10.45
CA HIS A 363 -14.19 2.74 9.95
C HIS A 363 -14.95 1.64 10.69
N GLU A 364 -14.33 0.48 10.92
CA GLU A 364 -14.93 -0.58 11.74
C GLU A 364 -15.12 -0.10 13.18
N TYR A 365 -14.14 0.61 13.72
CA TYR A 365 -14.24 1.19 15.07
C TYR A 365 -15.40 2.18 15.21
N LEU A 366 -15.53 3.11 14.24
CA LEU A 366 -16.63 4.07 14.25
C LEU A 366 -18.01 3.39 14.12
N LEU A 367 -18.10 2.34 13.30
CA LEU A 367 -19.33 1.55 13.18
C LEU A 367 -19.70 0.87 14.50
N GLU A 368 -18.72 0.28 15.20
CA GLU A 368 -18.91 -0.31 16.54
C GLU A 368 -19.39 0.74 17.56
N LYS A 369 -18.95 1.99 17.43
CA LYS A 369 -19.41 3.11 18.27
C LYS A 369 -20.75 3.69 17.84
N GLY A 370 -21.42 3.07 16.88
CA GLY A 370 -22.75 3.50 16.42
C GLY A 370 -22.74 4.73 15.52
N VAL A 371 -21.58 5.13 15.00
CA VAL A 371 -21.50 6.25 14.05
C VAL A 371 -22.14 5.85 12.73
N LYS A 372 -23.10 6.65 12.29
CA LYS A 372 -23.83 6.44 11.04
C LYS A 372 -24.26 7.79 10.48
N LEU A 373 -24.19 7.92 9.17
CA LEU A 373 -24.78 9.08 8.48
C LEU A 373 -26.27 8.86 8.30
N GLU A 374 -27.06 9.92 8.55
CA GLU A 374 -28.49 9.90 8.37
C GLU A 374 -28.90 11.02 7.39
N GLY A 375 -29.93 10.76 6.61
CA GLY A 375 -30.53 11.79 5.74
C GLY A 375 -29.69 12.17 4.51
N ILE A 376 -28.75 11.33 4.07
CA ILE A 376 -28.05 11.55 2.81
C ILE A 376 -28.95 11.12 1.66
N ASN A 377 -29.92 11.97 1.33
CA ASN A 377 -30.82 11.73 0.22
C ASN A 377 -30.26 12.37 -1.04
N GLY A 378 -30.16 11.59 -2.12
CA GLY A 378 -29.81 12.09 -3.45
C GLY A 378 -28.37 11.86 -3.90
N ASP A 379 -27.42 11.66 -3.00
CA ASP A 379 -26.04 11.36 -3.41
C ASP A 379 -25.88 9.88 -3.84
N ARG A 380 -25.07 9.65 -4.87
CA ARG A 380 -24.75 8.31 -5.38
C ARG A 380 -23.33 7.92 -4.95
N TYR A 381 -23.19 6.77 -4.32
CA TYR A 381 -21.92 6.32 -3.76
C TYR A 381 -21.37 5.09 -4.45
N LEU A 382 -20.06 5.11 -4.71
CA LEU A 382 -19.25 3.96 -5.07
C LEU A 382 -18.20 3.73 -3.98
N TYR A 383 -17.87 2.48 -3.71
CA TYR A 383 -16.77 2.13 -2.82
C TYR A 383 -15.69 1.37 -3.56
N HIS A 384 -14.47 1.89 -3.51
CA HIS A 384 -13.29 1.19 -3.97
C HIS A 384 -12.61 0.51 -2.79
N ASP A 385 -12.68 -0.83 -2.78
CA ASP A 385 -11.98 -1.65 -1.79
C ASP A 385 -10.49 -1.73 -2.15
N PRO A 386 -9.58 -1.24 -1.29
CA PRO A 386 -8.16 -1.21 -1.58
C PRO A 386 -7.55 -2.61 -1.65
N CYS A 387 -6.36 -2.70 -2.24
CA CYS A 387 -5.62 -3.96 -2.35
C CYS A 387 -5.30 -4.57 -0.98
N HIS A 388 -4.93 -3.71 -0.04
CA HIS A 388 -4.83 -4.01 1.38
C HIS A 388 -6.05 -3.41 2.04
N SER A 389 -7.15 -4.15 2.05
CA SER A 389 -8.35 -3.69 2.75
C SER A 389 -8.07 -3.64 4.26
N PRO A 390 -8.32 -2.51 4.92
CA PRO A 390 -8.20 -2.43 6.36
C PRO A 390 -9.42 -3.03 7.09
N LEU A 391 -10.52 -3.23 6.36
CA LEU A 391 -11.76 -3.80 6.88
C LEU A 391 -11.59 -5.32 6.96
N LYS A 392 -11.15 -5.82 8.12
CA LYS A 392 -10.76 -7.22 8.34
C LYS A 392 -11.71 -7.96 9.26
N GLN A 393 -12.42 -7.25 10.13
CA GLN A 393 -13.27 -7.87 11.15
C GLN A 393 -14.68 -8.10 10.65
N GLN A 394 -15.14 -7.28 9.71
CA GLN A 394 -16.45 -7.39 9.10
C GLN A 394 -16.35 -7.36 7.57
N ASP A 395 -17.44 -7.74 6.91
CA ASP A 395 -17.55 -7.53 5.47
C ASP A 395 -17.44 -6.05 5.13
N ALA A 396 -16.56 -5.73 4.16
CA ALA A 396 -16.27 -4.35 3.81
C ALA A 396 -17.52 -3.57 3.36
N MET A 397 -18.41 -4.20 2.57
CA MET A 397 -19.62 -3.54 2.10
C MET A 397 -20.63 -3.33 3.22
N LYS A 398 -20.71 -4.28 4.18
CA LYS A 398 -21.55 -4.12 5.38
C LYS A 398 -21.07 -2.93 6.22
N THR A 399 -19.77 -2.81 6.42
CA THR A 399 -19.18 -1.68 7.16
C THR A 399 -19.45 -0.35 6.45
N VAL A 400 -19.20 -0.27 5.14
CA VAL A 400 -19.41 0.97 4.39
C VAL A 400 -20.88 1.38 4.32
N ASN A 401 -21.78 0.44 4.01
CA ASN A 401 -23.22 0.71 3.98
C ASN A 401 -23.74 1.12 5.37
N GLY A 402 -23.23 0.49 6.43
CA GLY A 402 -23.60 0.83 7.81
C GLY A 402 -23.21 2.26 8.18
N LEU A 403 -22.01 2.69 7.81
CA LEU A 403 -21.51 4.03 8.09
C LEU A 403 -22.18 5.10 7.24
N ILE A 404 -22.34 4.86 5.94
CA ILE A 404 -22.92 5.83 5.00
C ILE A 404 -24.45 5.91 5.14
N GLY A 405 -25.07 4.86 5.66
CA GLY A 405 -26.54 4.84 5.87
C GLY A 405 -27.36 4.63 4.61
N THR A 406 -26.71 4.32 3.48
CA THR A 406 -27.35 4.01 2.20
C THR A 406 -26.60 2.90 1.48
N THR A 407 -27.20 2.34 0.42
CA THR A 407 -26.55 1.31 -0.40
C THR A 407 -25.45 1.93 -1.24
N VAL A 408 -24.26 1.37 -1.13
CA VAL A 408 -23.07 1.77 -1.87
C VAL A 408 -22.68 0.64 -2.82
N ASN A 409 -22.40 0.95 -4.08
CA ASN A 409 -21.96 -0.05 -5.06
C ASN A 409 -20.44 -0.23 -5.01
N LYS A 410 -19.98 -1.48 -5.07
CA LYS A 410 -18.56 -1.81 -5.06
C LYS A 410 -17.93 -1.66 -6.44
N SER A 411 -16.75 -1.05 -6.49
CA SER A 411 -15.92 -0.93 -7.68
C SER A 411 -14.58 -1.66 -7.44
N GLU A 412 -14.31 -2.74 -8.18
CA GLU A 412 -13.34 -3.77 -7.77
C GLU A 412 -11.93 -3.60 -8.31
N ARG A 413 -11.78 -2.96 -9.51
CA ARG A 413 -10.48 -2.84 -10.16
C ARG A 413 -9.53 -1.95 -9.38
N CYS A 414 -8.23 -2.26 -9.46
CA CYS A 414 -7.19 -1.48 -8.81
C CYS A 414 -7.19 -0.01 -9.25
N CYS A 415 -7.00 0.92 -8.31
CA CYS A 415 -6.92 2.35 -8.59
C CYS A 415 -5.72 2.77 -9.46
N GLY A 416 -4.71 1.89 -9.60
CA GLY A 416 -3.51 2.15 -10.39
C GLY A 416 -2.44 2.99 -9.68
N GLU A 417 -2.58 3.29 -8.38
CA GLU A 417 -1.57 4.06 -7.65
C GLU A 417 -0.50 3.18 -7.02
N SER A 418 -0.92 2.15 -6.28
CA SER A 418 -0.04 1.18 -5.60
C SER A 418 1.17 1.83 -4.90
N GLY A 419 0.92 2.81 -4.06
CA GLY A 419 1.94 3.53 -3.31
C GLY A 419 2.88 4.31 -4.24
N THR A 420 4.14 3.86 -4.33
CA THR A 420 5.15 4.53 -5.18
C THR A 420 5.16 4.06 -6.63
N LEU A 421 4.40 3.01 -6.99
CA LEU A 421 4.45 2.41 -8.34
C LEU A 421 4.07 3.42 -9.42
N ALA A 422 3.03 4.20 -9.19
CA ALA A 422 2.54 5.17 -10.18
C ALA A 422 3.56 6.24 -10.58
N VAL A 423 4.53 6.51 -9.73
CA VAL A 423 5.62 7.47 -10.01
C VAL A 423 6.91 6.78 -10.43
N THR A 424 7.11 5.51 -10.08
CA THR A 424 8.32 4.76 -10.42
C THR A 424 8.19 3.95 -11.71
N ARG A 425 6.99 3.44 -11.99
CA ARG A 425 6.62 2.69 -13.20
C ARG A 425 5.27 3.19 -13.73
N PRO A 426 5.22 4.43 -14.24
CA PRO A 426 3.98 5.03 -14.73
C PRO A 426 3.39 4.29 -15.94
N ASP A 427 4.19 3.56 -16.71
CA ASP A 427 3.77 2.63 -17.76
C ASP A 427 2.85 1.53 -17.23
N ILE A 428 3.29 0.81 -16.19
CA ILE A 428 2.48 -0.23 -15.52
C ILE A 428 1.22 0.38 -14.93
N SER A 429 1.35 1.54 -14.29
CA SER A 429 0.24 2.25 -13.70
C SER A 429 -0.82 2.64 -14.76
N THR A 430 -0.39 3.13 -15.92
CA THR A 430 -1.30 3.46 -17.04
C THR A 430 -2.04 2.23 -17.55
N GLN A 431 -1.36 1.10 -17.65
CA GLN A 431 -1.96 -0.18 -18.02
C GLN A 431 -3.05 -0.62 -17.03
N VAL A 432 -2.77 -0.53 -15.73
CA VAL A 432 -3.74 -0.86 -14.68
C VAL A 432 -4.93 0.10 -14.72
N ARG A 433 -4.66 1.39 -14.90
CA ARG A 433 -5.69 2.44 -14.95
C ARG A 433 -6.62 2.31 -16.14
N PHE A 434 -6.17 1.75 -17.24
CA PHE A 434 -7.01 1.51 -18.40
C PHE A 434 -8.23 0.67 -18.02
N ARG A 435 -8.04 -0.43 -17.29
CA ARG A 435 -9.13 -1.30 -16.83
C ARG A 435 -10.04 -0.63 -15.81
N LYS A 436 -9.45 0.14 -14.89
CA LYS A 436 -10.23 0.88 -13.89
C LYS A 436 -11.11 1.95 -14.53
N ASN A 437 -10.61 2.60 -15.57
CA ASN A 437 -11.38 3.61 -16.29
C ASN A 437 -12.64 3.04 -16.95
N ILE A 438 -12.51 1.88 -17.60
CA ILE A 438 -13.65 1.19 -18.19
C ILE A 438 -14.71 0.90 -17.12
N GLU A 439 -14.30 0.28 -16.02
CA GLU A 439 -15.18 -0.03 -14.89
C GLU A 439 -15.89 1.22 -14.35
N LEU A 440 -15.15 2.32 -14.13
CA LEU A 440 -15.73 3.56 -13.61
C LEU A 440 -16.75 4.19 -14.56
N GLN A 441 -16.52 4.09 -15.86
CA GLN A 441 -17.48 4.57 -16.87
C GLN A 441 -18.76 3.72 -16.85
N GLU A 442 -18.61 2.38 -16.76
CA GLU A 442 -19.75 1.44 -16.65
C GLU A 442 -20.52 1.66 -15.34
N ASP A 443 -19.82 1.76 -14.21
CA ASP A 443 -20.45 2.00 -12.89
C ASP A 443 -21.16 3.36 -12.85
N SER A 444 -20.55 4.40 -13.43
CA SER A 444 -21.14 5.72 -13.52
C SER A 444 -22.40 5.72 -14.42
N ALA A 445 -22.36 5.02 -15.55
CA ALA A 445 -23.51 4.91 -16.44
C ALA A 445 -24.69 4.22 -15.72
N LYS A 446 -24.44 3.12 -15.01
CA LYS A 446 -25.46 2.42 -14.21
C LYS A 446 -26.09 3.32 -13.16
N LEU A 447 -25.27 4.11 -12.45
CA LEU A 447 -25.78 5.04 -11.43
C LEU A 447 -26.58 6.20 -12.01
N ARG A 448 -26.55 6.43 -13.32
CA ARG A 448 -27.27 7.48 -14.03
C ARG A 448 -28.44 6.97 -14.88
N GLU A 449 -28.74 5.66 -14.87
CA GLU A 449 -29.81 5.05 -15.67
C GLU A 449 -31.19 5.63 -15.35
N ASP A 450 -31.41 6.10 -14.13
CA ASP A 450 -32.67 6.73 -13.69
C ASP A 450 -32.73 8.26 -13.92
N GLY A 451 -31.78 8.81 -14.70
CA GLY A 451 -31.71 10.24 -15.00
C GLY A 451 -30.99 11.09 -13.95
N TYR A 452 -30.28 10.47 -13.01
CA TYR A 452 -29.50 11.19 -12.00
C TYR A 452 -28.37 12.00 -12.64
N ASP A 453 -28.32 13.30 -12.38
CA ASP A 453 -27.33 14.25 -12.90
C ASP A 453 -26.46 14.89 -11.81
N GLY A 454 -26.45 14.33 -10.63
CA GLY A 454 -25.65 14.82 -9.52
C GLY A 454 -24.24 14.21 -9.46
N PRO A 455 -23.44 14.59 -8.43
CA PRO A 455 -22.10 14.07 -8.23
C PRO A 455 -22.12 12.60 -7.84
N ILE A 456 -21.18 11.82 -8.39
CA ILE A 456 -20.90 10.46 -7.95
C ILE A 456 -19.74 10.49 -6.98
N LYS A 457 -19.97 10.03 -5.74
CA LYS A 457 -18.97 10.01 -4.69
C LYS A 457 -18.28 8.66 -4.62
N MET A 458 -17.01 8.61 -4.99
CA MET A 458 -16.16 7.44 -4.88
C MET A 458 -15.43 7.46 -3.53
N LEU A 459 -15.76 6.53 -2.66
CA LEU A 459 -15.15 6.38 -1.34
C LEU A 459 -14.09 5.28 -1.33
N THR A 460 -13.10 5.43 -0.47
CA THR A 460 -12.08 4.40 -0.23
C THR A 460 -11.56 4.46 1.20
N SER A 461 -10.98 3.36 1.67
CA SER A 461 -10.32 3.23 2.97
C SER A 461 -8.78 3.20 2.87
N CYS A 462 -8.21 3.76 1.79
CA CYS A 462 -6.76 3.84 1.59
C CYS A 462 -6.33 5.23 1.10
N PRO A 463 -5.39 5.91 1.79
CA PRO A 463 -4.92 7.24 1.37
C PRO A 463 -4.31 7.26 -0.04
N SER A 464 -3.54 6.23 -0.41
CA SER A 464 -2.98 6.14 -1.78
C SER A 464 -4.06 5.98 -2.84
N CYS A 465 -5.15 5.26 -2.52
CA CYS A 465 -6.26 5.09 -3.46
C CYS A 465 -7.02 6.40 -3.67
N VAL A 466 -7.12 7.28 -2.66
CA VAL A 466 -7.68 8.64 -2.86
C VAL A 466 -6.94 9.36 -3.98
N GLN A 467 -5.59 9.35 -3.95
CA GLN A 467 -4.78 9.96 -5.01
C GLN A 467 -5.02 9.31 -6.37
N GLY A 468 -5.00 7.98 -6.41
CA GLY A 468 -5.18 7.23 -7.66
C GLY A 468 -6.54 7.49 -8.30
N LEU A 469 -7.60 7.45 -7.50
CA LEU A 469 -8.98 7.64 -7.95
C LEU A 469 -9.28 9.09 -8.36
N GLN A 470 -8.70 10.08 -7.68
CA GLN A 470 -8.83 11.49 -8.07
C GLN A 470 -8.30 11.79 -9.48
N ARG A 471 -7.45 10.93 -10.03
CA ARG A 471 -6.91 11.07 -11.38
C ARG A 471 -7.89 10.68 -12.50
N TYR A 472 -9.09 10.17 -12.14
CA TYR A 472 -10.16 9.84 -13.11
C TYR A 472 -11.22 10.94 -13.26
N LYS A 473 -11.08 12.07 -12.58
CA LYS A 473 -12.04 13.18 -12.64
C LYS A 473 -12.26 13.77 -14.04
N ASP A 474 -11.28 13.65 -14.92
CA ASP A 474 -11.40 14.08 -16.31
C ASP A 474 -12.11 13.03 -17.21
N ASP A 475 -12.30 11.80 -16.72
CA ASP A 475 -12.85 10.67 -17.49
C ASP A 475 -14.29 10.33 -17.09
N VAL A 476 -14.70 10.67 -15.88
CA VAL A 476 -16.04 10.46 -15.34
C VAL A 476 -16.58 11.81 -14.86
N ASP A 477 -17.70 12.19 -15.41
CA ASP A 477 -18.31 13.49 -15.09
C ASP A 477 -18.75 13.56 -13.62
N GLN A 478 -18.51 14.72 -13.00
CA GLN A 478 -18.82 15.01 -11.60
C GLN A 478 -18.35 13.95 -10.61
N LEU A 479 -17.22 13.27 -10.88
CA LEU A 479 -16.63 12.32 -9.94
C LEU A 479 -15.97 13.06 -8.77
N GLU A 480 -16.48 12.83 -7.58
CA GLU A 480 -15.87 13.25 -6.32
C GLU A 480 -15.24 12.05 -5.62
N VAL A 481 -14.00 12.19 -5.18
CA VAL A 481 -13.25 11.11 -4.52
C VAL A 481 -12.83 11.55 -3.15
N ASP A 482 -13.16 10.75 -2.15
CA ASP A 482 -12.76 11.02 -0.78
C ASP A 482 -12.47 9.74 0.03
N TYR A 483 -11.94 9.93 1.20
CA TYR A 483 -11.73 8.89 2.18
C TYR A 483 -12.98 8.78 3.07
N ILE A 484 -13.40 7.55 3.43
CA ILE A 484 -14.68 7.34 4.13
C ILE A 484 -14.79 8.23 5.38
N VAL A 485 -13.79 8.21 6.29
CA VAL A 485 -13.86 9.01 7.53
C VAL A 485 -13.87 10.52 7.25
N VAL A 486 -13.30 10.98 6.13
CA VAL A 486 -13.36 12.39 5.74
C VAL A 486 -14.77 12.76 5.30
N GLU A 487 -15.45 11.90 4.55
CA GLU A 487 -16.85 12.09 4.16
C GLU A 487 -17.76 12.08 5.41
N ILE A 488 -17.53 11.17 6.35
CA ILE A 488 -18.25 11.14 7.63
C ILE A 488 -18.06 12.45 8.40
N ALA A 489 -16.81 12.91 8.54
CA ALA A 489 -16.52 14.16 9.24
C ALA A 489 -17.16 15.39 8.57
N LYS A 490 -17.18 15.45 7.23
CA LYS A 490 -17.86 16.53 6.50
C LYS A 490 -19.36 16.58 6.75
N ASN A 491 -19.99 15.43 6.82
CA ASN A 491 -21.44 15.35 6.99
C ASN A 491 -21.87 15.54 8.45
N LEU A 492 -21.16 14.96 9.42
CA LEU A 492 -21.51 15.07 10.84
C LEU A 492 -21.04 16.37 11.48
N LEU A 493 -19.84 16.85 11.14
CA LEU A 493 -19.22 18.02 11.76
C LEU A 493 -19.31 19.28 10.90
N GLY A 494 -19.86 19.16 9.68
CA GLY A 494 -20.05 20.25 8.75
C GLY A 494 -18.84 20.58 7.87
N LYS A 495 -19.02 21.49 6.91
CA LYS A 495 -18.01 21.81 5.88
C LYS A 495 -16.70 22.37 6.45
N ASN A 496 -16.75 23.03 7.61
CA ASN A 496 -15.58 23.65 8.24
C ASN A 496 -14.91 22.73 9.28
N TRP A 497 -15.32 21.48 9.42
CA TRP A 497 -14.92 20.52 10.44
C TRP A 497 -13.41 20.53 10.76
N MET A 498 -12.57 20.61 9.73
CA MET A 498 -11.12 20.53 9.89
C MET A 498 -10.57 21.75 10.64
N LYS A 499 -11.05 22.95 10.29
CA LYS A 499 -10.66 24.19 10.94
C LYS A 499 -11.15 24.22 12.38
N ASP A 500 -12.39 23.83 12.58
CA ASP A 500 -13.05 23.82 13.90
C ASP A 500 -12.36 22.79 14.82
N TYR A 501 -12.04 21.60 14.30
CA TYR A 501 -11.29 20.59 15.05
C TYR A 501 -9.89 21.08 15.45
N ILE A 502 -9.12 21.65 14.53
CA ILE A 502 -7.79 22.20 14.83
C ILE A 502 -7.87 23.26 15.94
N GLN A 503 -8.88 24.12 15.89
CA GLN A 503 -9.10 25.14 16.91
C GLN A 503 -9.48 24.54 18.27
N LYS A 504 -10.40 23.57 18.31
CA LYS A 504 -10.77 22.84 19.54
C LYS A 504 -9.55 22.14 20.16
N ALA A 505 -8.78 21.44 19.35
CA ALA A 505 -7.57 20.75 19.77
C ALA A 505 -6.51 21.71 20.32
N ALA A 506 -6.30 22.87 19.67
CA ALA A 506 -5.36 23.89 20.12
C ALA A 506 -5.79 24.55 21.45
N ASN A 507 -7.09 24.69 21.69
CA ASN A 507 -7.66 25.33 22.86
C ASN A 507 -7.82 24.37 24.06
N GLY A 508 -6.80 23.57 24.35
CA GLY A 508 -6.77 22.69 25.52
C GLY A 508 -7.09 21.22 25.19
N GLY A 509 -7.48 20.87 23.96
CA GLY A 509 -7.78 19.49 23.59
C GLY A 509 -6.55 18.58 23.42
N ILE A 510 -5.32 19.10 23.57
CA ILE A 510 -4.09 18.33 23.43
C ILE A 510 -3.26 18.42 24.71
N GLU A 511 -3.15 17.33 25.40
CA GLU A 511 -2.18 17.11 26.46
C GLU A 511 -0.84 16.65 25.87
N ARG A 512 0.28 17.17 26.39
CA ARG A 512 1.63 16.87 25.90
C ARG A 512 2.44 16.21 27.01
N VAL A 513 2.61 14.91 26.91
CA VAL A 513 3.38 14.12 27.87
C VAL A 513 4.80 13.94 27.36
N LEU A 514 5.79 14.25 28.18
CA LEU A 514 7.21 14.03 27.85
C LEU A 514 7.52 12.54 27.90
N LEU A 515 8.26 12.07 26.89
CA LEU A 515 8.64 10.66 26.74
C LEU A 515 9.96 10.35 27.43
#